data_f0a89cd3e76fedc9accb8e931c3d28a0
#
_entry.id   f0a89cd3e76fedc9accb8e931c3d28a0
#
_cell.length_a   1.000
_cell.length_b   1.000
_cell.length_c   1.000
_cell.angle_alpha   90.00
_cell.angle_beta   90.00
_cell.angle_gamma   90.00
#
_symmetry.space_group_name_H-M   'P 1'
#
loop_
_entity.id
_entity.type
_entity.pdbx_description
1 polymer ?
#
loop_
_entity_poly.entity_id
_entity_poly.type
_entity_poly.pdbx_seq_one_letter_code
_entity_poly.pdbx_strand_id
1 'polypeptide(L)'
;GKEGTRLVGQEETTLRQAKVNSEEGRTIIASQGEVKLEEGRDIEHLDRRNKQTSKGFLTKETEEMRHHHDYDLSKGSEVNGKDVIVYSQDANATVKGSSITAQDGLLVQAKNVNVKEAENHAYVEEHYEKKRSGLASSFKGGVAKVGYEKSKSNLDSKSVNLEAEGSQLTAGTATLVAENVLTVRGSDLNSQDQFDLRAKQVNLEAAKEVHHTEVHQSSKTSGFGLSMVYDPTVKAVDQYKQRQKQGGTETVVGKINSIAEAGADSVELMSRGIVPYLEHKRSKSDKTTVETTAKVTALNAGGKLNVVASEGDIRTQGTQIAAEKGAIFLASNNIELGTAENTYTQQANTSDKGFSLGDANKYLFGVHTQRENGDATQTQEVSTTISVGGNNQIVAQKGDIHAKGAKIVSEGQNQLSAAGN
;
A
#
# COMPACT_ATOMS: atom_id res chain seq x y z
N GLY A 1 8.56 -36.33 9.92
CA GLY A 1 8.84 -37.62 10.58
C GLY A 1 9.55 -37.41 11.90
N LYS A 2 9.42 -38.36 12.83
CA LYS A 2 10.11 -38.26 14.13
C LYS A 2 11.64 -38.33 14.02
N GLU A 3 12.16 -39.04 13.02
CA GLU A 3 13.61 -39.23 12.81
C GLU A 3 14.24 -38.18 11.89
N GLY A 4 13.45 -37.36 11.23
CA GLY A 4 13.88 -36.34 10.30
C GLY A 4 13.34 -36.54 8.88
N THR A 5 13.59 -35.55 8.04
CA THR A 5 13.21 -35.55 6.62
C THR A 5 14.41 -35.13 5.77
N ARG A 6 14.70 -35.88 4.70
CA ARG A 6 15.78 -35.55 3.77
C ARG A 6 15.25 -35.53 2.34
N LEU A 7 15.37 -34.38 1.69
CA LEU A 7 15.04 -34.15 0.28
C LEU A 7 16.33 -33.74 -0.42
N VAL A 8 16.77 -34.54 -1.37
CA VAL A 8 18.05 -34.31 -2.08
C VAL A 8 17.89 -34.54 -3.57
N GLY A 9 18.12 -33.50 -4.36
CA GLY A 9 18.17 -33.54 -5.82
C GLY A 9 19.60 -33.53 -6.35
N GLN A 10 19.79 -33.93 -7.60
CA GLN A 10 21.06 -33.76 -8.30
C GLN A 10 21.15 -32.38 -8.96
N GLU A 11 20.21 -32.06 -9.83
CA GLU A 11 20.21 -30.77 -10.56
C GLU A 11 19.46 -29.67 -9.83
N GLU A 12 18.28 -29.99 -9.26
CA GLU A 12 17.44 -29.03 -8.56
C GLU A 12 16.59 -29.72 -7.48
N THR A 13 16.35 -29.01 -6.37
CA THR A 13 15.33 -29.36 -5.40
C THR A 13 14.39 -28.17 -5.22
N THR A 14 13.17 -28.29 -5.74
CA THR A 14 12.15 -27.25 -5.65
C THR A 14 10.99 -27.69 -4.76
N LEU A 15 10.67 -26.90 -3.75
CA LEU A 15 9.46 -26.98 -2.94
C LEU A 15 8.57 -25.81 -3.30
N ARG A 16 7.37 -26.10 -3.83
CA ARG A 16 6.39 -25.06 -4.18
C ARG A 16 5.09 -25.33 -3.44
N GLN A 17 4.66 -24.39 -2.63
CA GLN A 17 3.46 -24.52 -1.79
C GLN A 17 3.46 -25.84 -1.00
N ALA A 18 4.63 -26.24 -0.55
CA ALA A 18 4.86 -27.52 0.10
C ALA A 18 4.98 -27.37 1.60
N LYS A 19 4.54 -28.40 2.33
CA LYS A 19 4.69 -28.45 3.78
C LYS A 19 5.58 -29.62 4.16
N VAL A 20 6.75 -29.31 4.76
CA VAL A 20 7.71 -30.28 5.26
C VAL A 20 7.82 -30.11 6.78
N ASN A 21 7.49 -31.14 7.54
CA ASN A 21 7.49 -31.10 8.99
C ASN A 21 8.22 -32.30 9.61
N SER A 22 9.21 -32.00 10.48
CA SER A 22 9.97 -32.95 11.27
C SER A 22 10.13 -32.44 12.71
N GLU A 23 9.09 -32.58 13.53
CA GLU A 23 9.01 -31.96 14.86
C GLU A 23 10.19 -32.28 15.78
N GLU A 24 10.67 -33.54 15.79
CA GLU A 24 11.76 -33.98 16.67
C GLU A 24 13.06 -34.24 15.90
N GLY A 25 13.02 -34.17 14.56
CA GLY A 25 14.14 -34.58 13.72
C GLY A 25 14.72 -33.41 12.90
N ARG A 26 15.84 -33.73 12.23
CA ARG A 26 16.49 -32.78 11.30
C ARG A 26 15.80 -32.79 9.94
N THR A 27 15.53 -31.63 9.40
CA THR A 27 15.07 -31.45 8.02
C THR A 27 16.24 -31.00 7.14
N ILE A 28 16.55 -31.77 6.09
CA ILE A 28 17.60 -31.45 5.12
C ILE A 28 16.96 -31.30 3.74
N ILE A 29 17.14 -30.13 3.13
CA ILE A 29 16.76 -29.84 1.76
C ILE A 29 18.04 -29.47 1.01
N ALA A 30 18.47 -30.32 0.09
CA ALA A 30 19.75 -30.14 -0.57
C ALA A 30 19.69 -30.45 -2.06
N SER A 31 20.62 -29.88 -2.82
CA SER A 31 20.86 -30.19 -4.22
C SER A 31 22.33 -29.97 -4.56
N GLN A 32 22.84 -30.66 -5.57
CA GLN A 32 24.09 -30.27 -6.21
C GLN A 32 23.90 -28.94 -6.96
N GLY A 33 22.79 -28.79 -7.69
CA GLY A 33 22.38 -27.52 -8.31
C GLY A 33 21.50 -26.66 -7.39
N GLU A 34 20.44 -26.07 -7.95
CA GLU A 34 19.61 -25.10 -7.21
C GLU A 34 18.73 -25.71 -6.12
N VAL A 35 18.52 -24.96 -5.05
CA VAL A 35 17.48 -25.22 -4.05
C VAL A 35 16.52 -24.06 -4.02
N LYS A 36 15.22 -24.34 -4.20
CA LYS A 36 14.15 -23.34 -4.23
C LYS A 36 13.03 -23.73 -3.26
N LEU A 37 12.74 -22.84 -2.33
CA LEU A 37 11.52 -22.83 -1.54
C LEU A 37 10.67 -21.66 -2.06
N GLU A 38 9.62 -21.98 -2.80
CA GLU A 38 8.84 -20.99 -3.53
C GLU A 38 7.37 -21.05 -3.13
N GLU A 39 6.67 -19.98 -3.45
CA GLU A 39 5.23 -19.90 -3.37
C GLU A 39 4.54 -20.67 -4.51
N GLY A 40 3.38 -21.25 -4.23
CA GLY A 40 2.33 -21.50 -5.21
C GLY A 40 1.43 -20.28 -5.33
N ARG A 41 0.38 -20.41 -6.13
CA ARG A 41 -0.57 -19.29 -6.39
C ARG A 41 -1.98 -19.76 -6.12
N ASP A 42 -2.70 -18.99 -5.30
CA ASP A 42 -4.15 -19.12 -5.13
C ASP A 42 -4.82 -18.01 -5.93
N ILE A 43 -5.58 -18.40 -6.96
CA ILE A 43 -6.23 -17.46 -7.88
C ILE A 43 -7.73 -17.47 -7.61
N GLU A 44 -8.28 -16.30 -7.37
CA GLU A 44 -9.72 -16.09 -7.20
C GLU A 44 -10.22 -15.07 -8.20
N HIS A 45 -11.28 -15.42 -8.91
CA HIS A 45 -11.96 -14.55 -9.85
C HIS A 45 -13.43 -14.44 -9.48
N LEU A 46 -13.94 -13.22 -9.35
CA LEU A 46 -15.36 -12.95 -9.13
C LEU A 46 -15.85 -11.85 -10.07
N ASP A 47 -16.94 -12.13 -10.77
CA ASP A 47 -17.71 -11.12 -11.50
C ASP A 47 -19.15 -11.17 -11.04
N ARG A 48 -19.64 -10.10 -10.43
CA ARG A 48 -20.98 -9.97 -9.88
C ARG A 48 -21.66 -8.73 -10.39
N ARG A 49 -22.87 -8.92 -10.92
CA ARG A 49 -23.74 -7.82 -11.35
C ARG A 49 -25.08 -7.88 -10.63
N ASN A 50 -25.50 -6.77 -10.10
CA ASN A 50 -26.82 -6.58 -9.52
C ASN A 50 -27.51 -5.39 -10.19
N LYS A 51 -28.79 -5.58 -10.56
CA LYS A 51 -29.60 -4.50 -11.13
C LYS A 51 -30.98 -4.53 -10.52
N GLN A 52 -31.35 -3.43 -9.90
CA GLN A 52 -32.66 -3.25 -9.28
C GLN A 52 -33.40 -2.10 -9.93
N THR A 53 -34.69 -2.26 -10.16
CA THR A 53 -35.56 -1.20 -10.66
C THR A 53 -36.78 -1.07 -9.77
N SER A 54 -36.99 0.10 -9.21
CA SER A 54 -38.15 0.47 -8.42
C SER A 54 -39.04 1.45 -9.21
N LYS A 55 -40.33 1.22 -9.21
CA LYS A 55 -41.32 2.08 -9.84
C LYS A 55 -42.34 2.51 -8.79
N GLY A 56 -42.48 3.81 -8.58
CA GLY A 56 -43.51 4.42 -7.78
C GLY A 56 -44.55 5.15 -8.66
N PHE A 57 -45.48 5.82 -8.02
CA PHE A 57 -46.42 6.71 -8.74
C PHE A 57 -45.63 7.90 -9.29
N LEU A 58 -45.57 8.01 -10.62
CA LEU A 58 -44.82 9.05 -11.34
C LEU A 58 -43.31 9.08 -11.10
N THR A 59 -42.71 8.00 -10.56
CA THR A 59 -41.27 7.90 -10.34
C THR A 59 -40.74 6.56 -10.81
N LYS A 60 -39.50 6.57 -11.33
CA LYS A 60 -38.74 5.36 -11.66
C LYS A 60 -37.30 5.55 -11.20
N GLU A 61 -36.78 4.57 -10.48
CA GLU A 61 -35.39 4.50 -10.07
C GLU A 61 -34.77 3.18 -10.53
N THR A 62 -33.57 3.24 -11.05
CA THR A 62 -32.80 2.07 -11.44
C THR A 62 -31.40 2.20 -10.86
N GLU A 63 -30.97 1.19 -10.12
CA GLU A 63 -29.62 1.03 -9.59
C GLU A 63 -28.98 -0.18 -10.24
N GLU A 64 -27.75 -0.03 -10.68
CA GLU A 64 -26.93 -1.09 -11.22
C GLU A 64 -25.57 -1.05 -10.51
N MET A 65 -25.16 -2.20 -9.95
CA MET A 65 -23.87 -2.40 -9.32
C MET A 65 -23.17 -3.56 -10.03
N ARG A 66 -21.92 -3.35 -10.39
CA ARG A 66 -21.03 -4.40 -10.86
C ARG A 66 -19.81 -4.40 -9.96
N HIS A 67 -19.40 -5.59 -9.58
CA HIS A 67 -18.19 -5.81 -8.80
C HIS A 67 -17.41 -6.93 -9.46
N HIS A 68 -16.18 -6.64 -9.82
CA HIS A 68 -15.25 -7.56 -10.41
C HIS A 68 -13.97 -7.56 -9.58
N HIS A 69 -13.45 -8.72 -9.23
CA HIS A 69 -12.12 -8.82 -8.66
C HIS A 69 -11.37 -10.05 -9.16
N ASP A 70 -10.07 -9.84 -9.30
CA ASP A 70 -9.07 -10.87 -9.56
C ASP A 70 -8.02 -10.80 -8.47
N TYR A 71 -7.88 -11.87 -7.70
CA TYR A 71 -6.82 -12.04 -6.73
C TYR A 71 -5.87 -13.13 -7.20
N ASP A 72 -4.59 -12.84 -7.15
CA ASP A 72 -3.51 -13.78 -7.39
C ASP A 72 -2.57 -13.70 -6.18
N LEU A 73 -2.81 -14.60 -5.21
CA LEU A 73 -2.19 -14.59 -3.91
C LEU A 73 -1.11 -15.66 -3.82
N SER A 74 0.02 -15.27 -3.27
CA SER A 74 1.11 -16.17 -2.98
C SER A 74 0.80 -17.06 -1.77
N LYS A 75 1.18 -18.32 -1.85
CA LYS A 75 1.11 -19.26 -0.75
C LYS A 75 2.43 -20.00 -0.63
N GLY A 76 3.24 -19.57 0.32
CA GLY A 76 4.60 -20.04 0.50
C GLY A 76 4.70 -21.51 0.89
N SER A 77 5.91 -22.04 0.75
CA SER A 77 6.27 -23.32 1.34
C SER A 77 6.60 -23.17 2.83
N GLU A 78 6.27 -24.16 3.63
CA GLU A 78 6.53 -24.23 5.06
C GLU A 78 7.52 -25.37 5.36
N VAL A 79 8.63 -25.06 5.99
CA VAL A 79 9.65 -26.05 6.37
C VAL A 79 9.90 -25.95 7.87
N ASN A 80 9.61 -27.03 8.59
CA ASN A 80 9.77 -27.10 10.03
C ASN A 80 10.67 -28.27 10.42
N GLY A 81 11.51 -28.08 11.44
CA GLY A 81 12.36 -29.11 11.98
C GLY A 81 12.98 -28.73 13.33
N LYS A 82 13.59 -29.72 14.01
CA LYS A 82 14.44 -29.42 15.15
C LYS A 82 15.67 -28.64 14.67
N ASP A 83 16.40 -29.20 13.71
CA ASP A 83 17.38 -28.48 12.88
C ASP A 83 16.89 -28.44 11.46
N VAL A 84 17.14 -27.34 10.75
CA VAL A 84 16.84 -27.20 9.31
C VAL A 84 18.11 -26.83 8.55
N ILE A 85 18.43 -27.62 7.51
CA ILE A 85 19.56 -27.38 6.62
C ILE A 85 19.03 -27.22 5.19
N VAL A 86 19.32 -26.06 4.59
CA VAL A 86 19.09 -25.77 3.17
C VAL A 86 20.45 -25.63 2.51
N TYR A 87 20.81 -26.54 1.60
CA TYR A 87 22.14 -26.60 1.02
C TYR A 87 22.12 -26.76 -0.49
N SER A 88 22.75 -25.85 -1.19
CA SER A 88 23.05 -25.93 -2.63
C SER A 88 24.57 -25.97 -2.81
N GLN A 89 25.09 -27.01 -3.48
CA GLN A 89 26.53 -27.18 -3.62
C GLN A 89 27.11 -26.23 -4.66
N ASP A 90 26.55 -26.19 -5.86
CA ASP A 90 27.14 -25.51 -7.01
C ASP A 90 26.30 -24.35 -7.57
N ALA A 91 25.19 -24.01 -6.92
CA ALA A 91 24.25 -23.00 -7.40
C ALA A 91 23.64 -22.18 -6.26
N ASN A 92 22.44 -21.65 -6.45
CA ASN A 92 21.79 -20.75 -5.51
C ASN A 92 20.83 -21.50 -4.57
N ALA A 93 20.64 -20.96 -3.39
CA ALA A 93 19.52 -21.26 -2.51
C ALA A 93 18.57 -20.04 -2.48
N THR A 94 17.32 -20.27 -2.84
CA THR A 94 16.28 -19.22 -2.87
C THR A 94 15.14 -19.61 -1.93
N VAL A 95 14.80 -18.71 -1.01
CA VAL A 95 13.59 -18.77 -0.18
C VAL A 95 12.72 -17.57 -0.55
N LYS A 96 11.57 -17.84 -1.18
CA LYS A 96 10.69 -16.80 -1.73
C LYS A 96 9.29 -16.94 -1.15
N GLY A 97 8.80 -15.92 -0.46
CA GLY A 97 7.48 -15.90 0.16
C GLY A 97 7.17 -17.13 1.02
N SER A 98 8.20 -17.72 1.64
CA SER A 98 8.14 -19.03 2.30
C SER A 98 8.65 -18.94 3.72
N SER A 99 8.27 -19.90 4.58
CA SER A 99 8.68 -19.93 5.97
C SER A 99 9.57 -21.12 6.29
N ILE A 100 10.62 -20.87 7.11
CA ILE A 100 11.47 -21.86 7.70
C ILE A 100 11.46 -21.68 9.22
N THR A 101 11.13 -22.74 9.95
CA THR A 101 11.18 -22.74 11.42
C THR A 101 12.07 -23.88 11.90
N ALA A 102 13.17 -23.54 12.55
CA ALA A 102 14.06 -24.48 13.21
C ALA A 102 13.99 -24.26 14.73
N GLN A 103 13.74 -25.31 15.51
CA GLN A 103 13.70 -25.16 16.97
C GLN A 103 15.10 -24.82 17.53
N ASP A 104 16.14 -25.51 17.03
CA ASP A 104 17.53 -25.33 17.48
C ASP A 104 18.34 -24.58 16.43
N GLY A 105 18.72 -25.21 15.33
CA GLY A 105 19.65 -24.65 14.35
C GLY A 105 19.10 -24.53 12.94
N LEU A 106 19.30 -23.37 12.31
CA LEU A 106 19.07 -23.14 10.87
C LEU A 106 20.41 -22.91 10.19
N LEU A 107 20.67 -23.67 9.13
CA LEU A 107 21.77 -23.42 8.19
C LEU A 107 21.23 -23.29 6.78
N VAL A 108 21.52 -22.16 6.12
CA VAL A 108 21.31 -21.98 4.70
C VAL A 108 22.67 -21.70 4.06
N GLN A 109 23.09 -22.56 3.11
CA GLN A 109 24.39 -22.43 2.47
C GLN A 109 24.30 -22.68 0.98
N ALA A 110 24.92 -21.79 0.17
CA ALA A 110 24.92 -21.86 -1.29
C ALA A 110 26.02 -20.97 -1.91
N LYS A 111 26.14 -20.98 -3.26
CA LYS A 111 26.94 -19.94 -3.98
C LYS A 111 26.33 -18.55 -3.79
N ASN A 112 25.02 -18.42 -3.97
CA ASN A 112 24.29 -17.22 -3.59
C ASN A 112 23.07 -17.64 -2.75
N VAL A 113 22.78 -16.87 -1.71
CA VAL A 113 21.60 -17.06 -0.87
C VAL A 113 20.65 -15.89 -1.08
N ASN A 114 19.43 -16.19 -1.49
CA ASN A 114 18.38 -15.20 -1.73
C ASN A 114 17.19 -15.51 -0.82
N VAL A 115 16.91 -14.63 0.13
CA VAL A 115 15.69 -14.65 0.95
C VAL A 115 14.88 -13.45 0.55
N LYS A 116 13.73 -13.66 -0.11
CA LYS A 116 12.97 -12.57 -0.70
C LYS A 116 11.47 -12.77 -0.58
N GLU A 117 10.76 -11.70 -0.81
CA GLU A 117 9.30 -11.68 -0.86
C GLU A 117 8.75 -12.41 -2.10
N ALA A 118 7.54 -12.92 -1.97
CA ALA A 118 6.62 -13.17 -3.08
C ALA A 118 5.70 -11.96 -3.28
N GLU A 119 5.08 -11.86 -4.44
CA GLU A 119 4.19 -10.76 -4.78
C GLU A 119 2.74 -11.25 -4.83
N ASN A 120 1.85 -10.54 -4.12
CA ASN A 120 0.42 -10.69 -4.21
C ASN A 120 -0.15 -9.61 -5.13
N HIS A 121 -1.00 -10.00 -6.06
CA HIS A 121 -1.67 -9.08 -6.96
C HIS A 121 -3.16 -9.08 -6.67
N ALA A 122 -3.74 -7.90 -6.49
CA ALA A 122 -5.17 -7.71 -6.34
C ALA A 122 -5.66 -6.66 -7.34
N TYR A 123 -6.63 -7.05 -8.15
CA TYR A 123 -7.36 -6.15 -9.04
C TYR A 123 -8.81 -6.12 -8.58
N VAL A 124 -9.34 -4.92 -8.34
CA VAL A 124 -10.75 -4.71 -7.98
C VAL A 124 -11.31 -3.60 -8.84
N GLU A 125 -12.45 -3.87 -9.48
CA GLU A 125 -13.20 -2.88 -10.25
C GLU A 125 -14.65 -2.85 -9.76
N GLU A 126 -15.13 -1.66 -9.43
CA GLU A 126 -16.49 -1.43 -8.98
C GLU A 126 -17.15 -0.39 -9.88
N HIS A 127 -18.33 -0.69 -10.36
CA HIS A 127 -19.17 0.21 -11.10
C HIS A 127 -20.52 0.35 -10.40
N TYR A 128 -20.90 1.57 -10.09
CA TYR A 128 -22.22 1.90 -9.56
C TYR A 128 -22.89 2.93 -10.46
N GLU A 129 -24.07 2.61 -10.95
CA GLU A 129 -24.93 3.52 -11.73
C GLU A 129 -26.29 3.66 -11.06
N LYS A 130 -26.69 4.90 -10.81
CA LYS A 130 -28.05 5.23 -10.34
C LYS A 130 -28.73 6.17 -11.32
N LYS A 131 -29.92 5.78 -11.79
CA LYS A 131 -30.80 6.59 -12.65
C LYS A 131 -32.12 6.81 -11.93
N ARG A 132 -32.55 8.05 -11.86
CA ARG A 132 -33.85 8.40 -11.31
C ARG A 132 -34.58 9.32 -12.28
N SER A 133 -35.89 9.12 -12.44
CA SER A 133 -36.75 10.04 -13.20
C SER A 133 -38.13 10.10 -12.58
N GLY A 134 -38.75 11.28 -12.59
CA GLY A 134 -40.10 11.42 -12.10
C GLY A 134 -40.36 12.74 -11.38
N LEU A 135 -41.49 12.80 -10.69
CA LEU A 135 -41.85 13.95 -9.88
C LEU A 135 -40.87 14.11 -8.72
N ALA A 136 -40.31 15.27 -8.56
CA ALA A 136 -39.41 15.64 -7.50
C ALA A 136 -39.88 16.92 -6.82
N SER A 137 -39.69 16.98 -5.50
CA SER A 137 -39.88 18.20 -4.72
C SER A 137 -38.63 18.44 -3.84
N SER A 138 -38.26 19.70 -3.72
CA SER A 138 -37.16 20.11 -2.84
C SER A 138 -37.48 21.40 -2.13
N PHE A 139 -37.03 21.55 -0.90
CA PHE A 139 -37.07 22.79 -0.15
C PHE A 139 -35.64 23.06 0.38
N LYS A 140 -35.03 24.12 -0.12
CA LYS A 140 -33.67 24.47 0.26
C LYS A 140 -33.51 25.99 0.26
N GLY A 141 -32.96 26.57 1.35
CA GLY A 141 -32.70 28.00 1.45
C GLY A 141 -33.91 28.88 1.26
N GLY A 142 -35.08 28.48 1.79
CA GLY A 142 -36.33 29.24 1.66
C GLY A 142 -37.01 29.15 0.26
N VAL A 143 -36.57 28.23 -0.60
CA VAL A 143 -37.15 27.99 -1.91
C VAL A 143 -37.70 26.60 -2.05
N ALA A 144 -38.97 26.52 -2.36
CA ALA A 144 -39.68 25.30 -2.72
C ALA A 144 -39.63 25.08 -4.25
N LYS A 145 -39.26 23.89 -4.70
CA LYS A 145 -39.34 23.48 -6.10
C LYS A 145 -40.18 22.21 -6.19
N VAL A 146 -41.06 22.15 -7.17
CA VAL A 146 -41.83 20.96 -7.54
C VAL A 146 -41.77 20.82 -9.06
N GLY A 147 -41.37 19.67 -9.55
CA GLY A 147 -41.27 19.48 -11.00
C GLY A 147 -40.87 18.06 -11.37
N TYR A 148 -40.66 17.83 -12.64
CA TYR A 148 -40.11 16.58 -13.16
C TYR A 148 -38.59 16.67 -13.22
N GLU A 149 -37.91 15.70 -12.65
CA GLU A 149 -36.45 15.59 -12.62
C GLU A 149 -35.99 14.27 -13.23
N LYS A 150 -34.90 14.34 -13.96
CA LYS A 150 -34.14 13.16 -14.42
C LYS A 150 -32.71 13.31 -13.98
N SER A 151 -32.23 12.36 -13.19
CA SER A 151 -30.84 12.32 -12.73
C SER A 151 -30.17 10.99 -13.10
N LYS A 152 -28.88 11.07 -13.33
CA LYS A 152 -27.99 9.93 -13.52
C LYS A 152 -26.71 10.23 -12.75
N SER A 153 -26.27 9.28 -11.92
CA SER A 153 -24.96 9.31 -11.28
C SER A 153 -24.23 8.01 -11.54
N ASN A 154 -22.95 8.10 -11.83
CA ASN A 154 -22.04 6.97 -11.99
C ASN A 154 -20.88 7.16 -11.04
N LEU A 155 -20.43 6.06 -10.45
CA LEU A 155 -19.18 5.94 -9.72
C LEU A 155 -18.46 4.69 -10.25
N ASP A 156 -17.30 4.90 -10.82
CA ASP A 156 -16.38 3.86 -11.26
C ASP A 156 -15.14 3.91 -10.39
N SER A 157 -14.77 2.82 -9.75
CA SER A 157 -13.56 2.68 -8.94
C SER A 157 -12.75 1.50 -9.45
N LYS A 158 -11.45 1.70 -9.63
CA LYS A 158 -10.50 0.68 -10.01
C LYS A 158 -9.32 0.73 -9.07
N SER A 159 -8.96 -0.42 -8.50
CA SER A 159 -7.80 -0.58 -7.65
C SER A 159 -6.90 -1.70 -8.16
N VAL A 160 -5.61 -1.43 -8.23
CA VAL A 160 -4.56 -2.40 -8.56
C VAL A 160 -3.54 -2.36 -7.45
N ASN A 161 -3.39 -3.45 -6.71
CA ASN A 161 -2.49 -3.55 -5.59
C ASN A 161 -1.45 -4.62 -5.84
N LEU A 162 -0.20 -4.28 -5.55
CA LEU A 162 0.94 -5.17 -5.46
C LEU A 162 1.41 -5.15 -4.01
N GLU A 163 1.30 -6.27 -3.32
CA GLU A 163 1.73 -6.44 -1.94
C GLU A 163 2.88 -7.44 -1.85
N ALA A 164 3.85 -7.17 -0.99
CA ALA A 164 5.00 -8.03 -0.79
C ALA A 164 4.74 -9.01 0.37
N GLU A 165 4.69 -10.30 0.09
CA GLU A 165 4.64 -11.36 1.11
C GLU A 165 6.05 -11.84 1.41
N GLY A 166 6.65 -11.34 2.50
CA GLY A 166 8.03 -11.63 2.87
C GLY A 166 8.24 -13.08 3.31
N SER A 167 9.44 -13.59 3.06
CA SER A 167 9.87 -14.85 3.67
C SER A 167 10.11 -14.68 5.15
N GLN A 168 9.86 -15.73 5.94
CA GLN A 168 10.05 -15.75 7.38
C GLN A 168 11.01 -16.89 7.78
N LEU A 169 12.15 -16.54 8.37
CA LEU A 169 13.10 -17.50 8.92
C LEU A 169 13.16 -17.32 10.43
N THR A 170 12.84 -18.38 11.17
CA THR A 170 12.88 -18.37 12.64
C THR A 170 13.68 -19.57 13.14
N ALA A 171 14.63 -19.34 14.06
CA ALA A 171 15.46 -20.40 14.60
C ALA A 171 15.91 -20.13 16.05
N GLY A 172 16.38 -21.17 16.75
CA GLY A 172 17.16 -21.00 17.97
C GLY A 172 18.48 -20.28 17.69
N THR A 173 19.25 -20.77 16.73
CA THR A 173 20.42 -20.12 16.15
C THR A 173 20.30 -20.15 14.63
N ALA A 174 20.71 -19.08 13.93
CA ALA A 174 20.63 -19.02 12.48
C ALA A 174 21.99 -18.68 11.84
N THR A 175 22.32 -19.39 10.77
CA THR A 175 23.52 -19.14 9.97
C THR A 175 23.16 -19.18 8.49
N LEU A 176 23.40 -18.08 7.79
CA LEU A 176 23.24 -17.96 6.35
C LEU A 176 24.62 -17.69 5.74
N VAL A 177 25.08 -18.58 4.85
CA VAL A 177 26.40 -18.50 4.21
C VAL A 177 26.25 -18.52 2.70
N ALA A 178 26.73 -17.49 2.03
CA ALA A 178 26.87 -17.47 0.58
C ALA A 178 28.36 -17.36 0.19
N GLU A 179 28.78 -18.11 -0.84
CA GLU A 179 30.12 -17.93 -1.38
C GLU A 179 30.32 -16.56 -2.00
N ASN A 180 29.29 -16.03 -2.69
CA ASN A 180 29.37 -14.75 -3.40
C ASN A 180 28.46 -13.69 -2.76
N VAL A 181 27.14 -13.77 -2.98
CA VAL A 181 26.20 -12.74 -2.56
C VAL A 181 25.09 -13.33 -1.68
N LEU A 182 24.86 -12.69 -0.55
CA LEU A 182 23.71 -12.91 0.30
C LEU A 182 22.77 -11.72 0.17
N THR A 183 21.54 -11.97 -0.28
CA THR A 183 20.50 -10.95 -0.41
C THR A 183 19.30 -11.33 0.45
N VAL A 184 18.88 -10.41 1.31
CA VAL A 184 17.62 -10.50 2.05
C VAL A 184 16.78 -9.29 1.66
N ARG A 185 15.57 -9.53 1.15
CA ARG A 185 14.69 -8.46 0.70
C ARG A 185 13.26 -8.63 1.22
N GLY A 186 12.72 -7.58 1.85
CA GLY A 186 11.35 -7.51 2.35
C GLY A 186 10.93 -8.68 3.24
N SER A 187 11.88 -9.26 3.98
CA SER A 187 11.72 -10.52 4.70
C SER A 187 12.13 -10.41 6.17
N ASP A 188 11.57 -11.27 7.02
CA ASP A 188 11.76 -11.26 8.46
C ASP A 188 12.61 -12.44 8.91
N LEU A 189 13.76 -12.18 9.51
CA LEU A 189 14.70 -13.17 9.98
C LEU A 189 14.89 -13.04 11.50
N ASN A 190 14.54 -14.09 12.23
CA ASN A 190 14.52 -14.09 13.68
C ASN A 190 15.35 -15.25 14.23
N SER A 191 16.22 -14.96 15.20
CA SER A 191 16.96 -15.94 15.96
C SER A 191 16.77 -15.70 17.45
N GLN A 192 16.59 -16.76 18.23
CA GLN A 192 16.47 -16.66 19.69
C GLN A 192 17.82 -16.35 20.36
N ASP A 193 18.93 -16.77 19.75
CA ASP A 193 20.28 -16.48 20.24
C ASP A 193 21.13 -15.89 19.10
N GLN A 194 22.14 -16.58 18.62
CA GLN A 194 23.11 -16.08 17.65
C GLN A 194 22.57 -16.07 16.23
N PHE A 195 22.90 -15.00 15.48
CA PHE A 195 22.61 -14.88 14.07
C PHE A 195 23.84 -14.49 13.27
N ASP A 196 24.23 -15.33 12.33
CA ASP A 196 25.39 -15.13 11.45
C ASP A 196 24.97 -15.00 9.98
N LEU A 197 25.33 -13.90 9.35
CA LEU A 197 25.22 -13.66 7.91
C LEU A 197 26.63 -13.51 7.33
N ARG A 198 27.02 -14.37 6.39
CA ARG A 198 28.37 -14.38 5.83
C ARG A 198 28.35 -14.53 4.31
N ALA A 199 29.02 -13.62 3.59
CA ALA A 199 29.19 -13.70 2.14
C ALA A 199 30.42 -12.88 1.69
N LYS A 200 30.72 -12.88 0.38
CA LYS A 200 31.60 -11.86 -0.17
C LYS A 200 30.95 -10.48 -0.15
N GLN A 201 29.65 -10.42 -0.42
CA GLN A 201 28.82 -9.20 -0.36
C GLN A 201 27.48 -9.52 0.33
N VAL A 202 27.00 -8.61 1.17
CA VAL A 202 25.71 -8.74 1.86
C VAL A 202 24.80 -7.56 1.51
N ASN A 203 23.59 -7.85 1.01
CA ASN A 203 22.57 -6.88 0.69
C ASN A 203 21.31 -7.13 1.54
N LEU A 204 20.86 -6.10 2.25
CA LEU A 204 19.64 -6.09 3.05
C LEU A 204 18.72 -5.01 2.48
N GLU A 205 17.74 -5.42 1.68
CA GLU A 205 16.93 -4.53 0.84
C GLU A 205 15.48 -4.47 1.31
N ALA A 206 14.80 -3.38 1.02
CA ALA A 206 13.36 -3.32 1.15
C ALA A 206 12.68 -3.82 -0.13
N ALA A 207 11.57 -4.53 0.02
CA ALA A 207 10.66 -4.81 -1.09
C ALA A 207 9.73 -3.63 -1.33
N LYS A 208 9.10 -3.60 -2.49
CA LYS A 208 8.23 -2.49 -2.90
C LYS A 208 6.79 -2.97 -3.02
N GLU A 209 5.89 -2.29 -2.32
CA GLU A 209 4.45 -2.44 -2.46
C GLU A 209 3.88 -1.26 -3.23
N VAL A 210 2.85 -1.47 -4.04
CA VAL A 210 2.22 -0.43 -4.86
C VAL A 210 0.72 -0.54 -4.75
N HIS A 211 0.06 0.57 -4.39
CA HIS A 211 -1.38 0.71 -4.40
C HIS A 211 -1.78 1.80 -5.39
N HIS A 212 -2.45 1.41 -6.45
CA HIS A 212 -2.96 2.30 -7.47
C HIS A 212 -4.48 2.32 -7.43
N THR A 213 -5.07 3.48 -7.24
CA THR A 213 -6.52 3.64 -7.21
C THR A 213 -6.96 4.76 -8.17
N GLU A 214 -7.91 4.43 -9.02
CA GLU A 214 -8.60 5.38 -9.91
C GLU A 214 -10.06 5.45 -9.53
N VAL A 215 -10.59 6.67 -9.37
CA VAL A 215 -12.01 6.90 -9.08
C VAL A 215 -12.55 7.91 -10.08
N HIS A 216 -13.57 7.51 -10.82
CA HIS A 216 -14.28 8.36 -11.76
C HIS A 216 -15.74 8.54 -11.31
N GLN A 217 -16.09 9.75 -10.96
CA GLN A 217 -17.44 10.08 -10.56
C GLN A 217 -18.07 11.03 -11.57
N SER A 218 -19.30 10.77 -11.97
CA SER A 218 -20.06 11.70 -12.79
C SER A 218 -21.50 11.77 -12.37
N SER A 219 -22.07 12.97 -12.41
CA SER A 219 -23.49 13.18 -12.19
C SER A 219 -24.06 14.11 -13.26
N LYS A 220 -25.32 13.86 -13.61
CA LYS A 220 -26.09 14.68 -14.54
C LYS A 220 -27.50 14.79 -13.99
N THR A 221 -27.98 16.02 -13.85
CA THR A 221 -29.36 16.29 -13.43
C THR A 221 -29.99 17.27 -14.43
N SER A 222 -31.22 17.00 -14.81
CA SER A 222 -32.04 17.90 -15.64
C SER A 222 -33.44 17.93 -15.04
N GLY A 223 -33.97 19.09 -14.84
CA GLY A 223 -35.29 19.27 -14.24
C GLY A 223 -36.03 20.46 -14.80
N PHE A 224 -37.33 20.36 -14.79
CA PHE A 224 -38.23 21.47 -15.10
C PHE A 224 -39.46 21.42 -14.17
N GLY A 225 -40.00 22.56 -13.83
CA GLY A 225 -41.13 22.64 -12.92
C GLY A 225 -41.42 24.05 -12.44
N LEU A 226 -41.94 24.14 -11.23
CA LEU A 226 -42.30 25.41 -10.58
C LEU A 226 -41.38 25.63 -9.36
N SER A 227 -40.89 26.84 -9.20
CA SER A 227 -40.06 27.29 -8.09
C SER A 227 -40.75 28.47 -7.39
N MET A 228 -40.76 28.49 -6.08
CA MET A 228 -41.38 29.52 -5.24
C MET A 228 -40.46 29.89 -4.06
N VAL A 229 -40.27 31.18 -3.80
CA VAL A 229 -39.61 31.66 -2.58
C VAL A 229 -40.63 31.69 -1.47
N TYR A 230 -40.37 30.90 -0.40
CA TYR A 230 -41.29 30.83 0.74
C TYR A 230 -40.99 31.88 1.81
N ASP A 231 -39.72 32.13 2.11
CA ASP A 231 -39.29 33.14 3.08
C ASP A 231 -37.85 33.62 2.78
N PRO A 232 -37.63 34.87 2.43
CA PRO A 232 -36.30 35.40 2.14
C PRO A 232 -35.41 35.50 3.40
N THR A 233 -35.97 35.55 4.61
CA THR A 233 -35.20 35.64 5.86
C THR A 233 -34.55 34.29 6.21
N VAL A 234 -35.20 33.17 5.94
CA VAL A 234 -34.64 31.83 6.16
C VAL A 234 -33.39 31.61 5.30
N LYS A 235 -33.38 32.13 4.07
CA LYS A 235 -32.24 32.06 3.18
C LYS A 235 -30.99 32.76 3.74
N ALA A 236 -31.16 33.93 4.33
CA ALA A 236 -30.06 34.66 4.93
C ALA A 236 -29.47 33.96 6.17
N VAL A 237 -30.31 33.30 6.97
CA VAL A 237 -29.89 32.55 8.16
C VAL A 237 -29.14 31.27 7.73
N ASP A 238 -29.61 30.56 6.70
CA ASP A 238 -28.94 29.34 6.21
C ASP A 238 -27.57 29.64 5.57
N GLN A 239 -27.47 30.74 4.81
CA GLN A 239 -26.19 31.21 4.29
C GLN A 239 -25.22 31.60 5.41
N TYR A 240 -25.70 32.25 6.47
CA TYR A 240 -24.88 32.59 7.63
C TYR A 240 -24.38 31.35 8.38
N LYS A 241 -25.23 30.34 8.58
CA LYS A 241 -24.86 29.05 9.20
C LYS A 241 -23.87 28.24 8.37
N GLN A 242 -23.98 28.30 7.03
CA GLN A 242 -23.03 27.65 6.14
C GLN A 242 -21.65 28.31 6.22
N ARG A 243 -21.57 29.63 6.27
CA ARG A 243 -20.31 30.37 6.48
C ARG A 243 -19.63 30.06 7.82
N GLN A 244 -20.38 29.87 8.89
CA GLN A 244 -19.81 29.49 10.22
C GLN A 244 -19.28 28.04 10.26
N LYS A 245 -19.83 27.11 9.50
CA LYS A 245 -19.33 25.72 9.41
C LYS A 245 -18.03 25.57 8.61
N GLN A 246 -17.67 26.56 7.80
CA GLN A 246 -16.45 26.59 6.99
C GLN A 246 -15.19 27.00 7.76
N GLY A 247 -15.29 27.42 9.03
CA GLY A 247 -14.18 27.89 9.86
C GLY A 247 -13.36 26.83 10.60
N GLY A 248 -13.52 25.54 10.34
CA GLY A 248 -12.87 24.48 11.09
C GLY A 248 -12.02 23.55 10.22
N THR A 249 -10.70 23.61 10.41
CA THR A 249 -9.63 22.70 9.98
C THR A 249 -9.56 22.32 8.49
N GLU A 250 -8.66 22.99 7.82
CA GLU A 250 -8.32 22.78 6.42
C GLU A 250 -7.50 21.50 6.20
N THR A 251 -8.11 20.45 5.67
CA THR A 251 -7.41 19.41 4.92
C THR A 251 -7.58 19.71 3.42
N VAL A 252 -6.59 19.34 2.59
CA VAL A 252 -6.63 19.54 1.11
C VAL A 252 -7.92 18.98 0.48
N VAL A 253 -8.46 17.89 1.04
CA VAL A 253 -9.75 17.30 0.65
C VAL A 253 -10.93 18.20 1.02
N GLY A 254 -10.86 18.93 2.13
CA GLY A 254 -11.88 19.91 2.55
C GLY A 254 -11.95 21.11 1.61
N LYS A 255 -10.81 21.55 1.04
CA LYS A 255 -10.78 22.66 0.04
C LYS A 255 -11.47 22.30 -1.26
N ILE A 256 -11.33 21.07 -1.73
CA ILE A 256 -11.94 20.60 -2.99
C ILE A 256 -13.47 20.60 -2.89
N ASN A 257 -14.03 20.27 -1.73
CA ASN A 257 -15.49 20.27 -1.54
C ASN A 257 -16.07 21.66 -1.24
N SER A 258 -15.29 22.60 -0.69
CA SER A 258 -15.79 23.92 -0.30
C SER A 258 -15.83 24.94 -1.46
N ILE A 259 -15.02 24.78 -2.50
CA ILE A 259 -14.96 25.69 -3.66
C ILE A 259 -16.18 25.53 -4.57
N ALA A 260 -16.78 24.33 -4.62
CA ALA A 260 -18.01 24.08 -5.37
C ALA A 260 -19.24 24.92 -4.89
N GLU A 261 -19.19 25.44 -3.66
CA GLU A 261 -20.30 26.17 -3.04
C GLU A 261 -20.12 27.69 -3.02
N ALA A 262 -18.91 28.22 -3.24
CA ALA A 262 -18.60 29.65 -3.05
C ALA A 262 -18.98 30.58 -4.23
N GLY A 263 -19.47 30.07 -5.35
CA GLY A 263 -19.73 30.85 -6.58
C GLY A 263 -21.08 31.56 -6.65
N ALA A 264 -21.79 31.80 -5.56
CA ALA A 264 -23.12 32.35 -5.60
C ALA A 264 -23.36 33.51 -4.64
N ASP A 265 -22.58 34.57 -4.71
CA ASP A 265 -22.91 35.81 -4.00
C ASP A 265 -23.93 36.65 -4.75
N SER A 266 -25.08 36.76 -4.06
CA SER A 266 -26.00 37.87 -3.97
C SER A 266 -26.51 38.54 -5.24
N VAL A 267 -27.75 38.28 -5.55
CA VAL A 267 -28.65 39.30 -6.08
C VAL A 267 -29.93 39.27 -5.25
N GLU A 268 -30.31 40.47 -4.79
CA GLU A 268 -31.52 40.80 -4.09
C GLU A 268 -32.74 40.15 -4.73
N LEU A 269 -33.27 39.09 -4.11
CA LEU A 269 -34.45 38.40 -4.62
C LEU A 269 -35.69 39.22 -4.24
N MET A 270 -36.19 39.95 -5.20
CA MET A 270 -37.54 40.45 -5.13
C MET A 270 -38.47 39.27 -4.84
N SER A 271 -39.45 39.45 -3.98
CA SER A 271 -40.55 38.53 -3.70
C SER A 271 -41.34 38.28 -4.99
N ARG A 272 -40.85 37.36 -5.79
CA ARG A 272 -41.54 36.91 -7.00
C ARG A 272 -42.29 35.62 -6.68
N GLY A 273 -43.52 35.61 -7.06
CA GLY A 273 -44.42 34.48 -6.91
C GLY A 273 -43.88 33.18 -7.55
N ILE A 274 -44.71 32.27 -7.90
CA ILE A 274 -44.38 31.00 -8.55
C ILE A 274 -43.76 31.26 -9.92
N VAL A 275 -42.54 30.74 -10.15
CA VAL A 275 -41.78 30.92 -11.39
C VAL A 275 -41.47 29.56 -12.01
N PRO A 276 -41.78 29.36 -13.32
CA PRO A 276 -41.33 28.14 -14.00
C PRO A 276 -39.80 28.12 -14.08
N TYR A 277 -39.21 26.91 -13.82
CA TYR A 277 -37.77 26.72 -13.91
C TYR A 277 -37.40 25.61 -14.89
N LEU A 278 -36.20 25.73 -15.46
CA LEU A 278 -35.50 24.72 -16.23
C LEU A 278 -34.06 24.70 -15.76
N GLU A 279 -33.57 23.54 -15.36
CA GLU A 279 -32.17 23.39 -14.93
C GLU A 279 -31.50 22.17 -15.56
N HIS A 280 -30.23 22.35 -15.84
CA HIS A 280 -29.34 21.27 -16.26
C HIS A 280 -27.99 21.41 -15.56
N LYS A 281 -27.55 20.35 -14.87
CA LYS A 281 -26.27 20.30 -14.18
C LYS A 281 -25.52 19.03 -14.59
N ARG A 282 -24.22 19.16 -14.72
CA ARG A 282 -23.30 18.06 -14.94
C ARG A 282 -22.05 18.26 -14.11
N SER A 283 -21.71 17.29 -13.30
CA SER A 283 -20.47 17.23 -12.53
C SER A 283 -19.66 16.02 -12.97
N LYS A 284 -18.33 16.19 -13.01
CA LYS A 284 -17.36 15.13 -13.19
C LYS A 284 -16.24 15.33 -12.20
N SER A 285 -15.78 14.25 -11.59
CA SER A 285 -14.61 14.22 -10.73
C SER A 285 -13.82 12.97 -11.07
N ASP A 286 -12.56 13.16 -11.40
CA ASP A 286 -11.59 12.10 -11.68
C ASP A 286 -10.48 12.22 -10.65
N LYS A 287 -10.16 11.12 -9.95
CA LYS A 287 -9.10 11.06 -8.97
C LYS A 287 -8.25 9.83 -9.20
N THR A 288 -6.94 10.02 -9.30
CA THR A 288 -5.95 8.96 -9.37
C THR A 288 -5.01 9.09 -8.18
N THR A 289 -4.78 7.99 -7.49
CA THR A 289 -3.84 7.91 -6.36
C THR A 289 -2.88 6.77 -6.61
N VAL A 290 -1.59 7.03 -6.47
CA VAL A 290 -0.54 6.02 -6.48
C VAL A 290 0.24 6.15 -5.18
N GLU A 291 0.24 5.10 -4.41
CA GLU A 291 1.02 4.97 -3.18
C GLU A 291 2.02 3.84 -3.36
N THR A 292 3.27 4.11 -2.98
CA THR A 292 4.32 3.12 -2.94
C THR A 292 4.86 3.06 -1.53
N THR A 293 4.88 1.88 -0.93
CA THR A 293 5.42 1.64 0.40
C THR A 293 6.57 0.64 0.35
N ALA A 294 7.55 0.86 1.22
CA ALA A 294 8.68 -0.04 1.37
C ALA A 294 8.38 -1.07 2.46
N LYS A 295 8.31 -2.35 2.09
CA LYS A 295 8.35 -3.45 3.06
C LYS A 295 9.80 -3.69 3.43
N VAL A 296 10.19 -3.24 4.61
CA VAL A 296 11.57 -3.33 5.09
C VAL A 296 11.96 -4.76 5.44
N THR A 297 13.24 -5.08 5.32
CA THR A 297 13.81 -6.30 5.87
C THR A 297 14.04 -6.13 7.37
N ALA A 298 13.66 -7.12 8.17
CA ALA A 298 13.90 -7.16 9.60
C ALA A 298 14.85 -8.30 9.98
N LEU A 299 15.89 -7.98 10.76
CA LEU A 299 16.82 -8.93 11.37
C LEU A 299 16.76 -8.79 12.88
N ASN A 300 16.35 -9.85 13.57
CA ASN A 300 16.24 -9.89 15.03
C ASN A 300 17.08 -11.03 15.61
N ALA A 301 18.02 -10.71 16.49
CA ALA A 301 18.80 -11.69 17.23
C ALA A 301 18.62 -11.48 18.75
N GLY A 302 18.08 -12.47 19.46
CA GLY A 302 18.04 -12.46 20.95
C GLY A 302 19.42 -12.62 21.58
N GLY A 303 20.44 -12.89 20.80
CA GLY A 303 21.85 -12.95 21.19
C GLY A 303 22.69 -11.96 20.40
N LYS A 304 23.77 -12.47 19.79
CA LYS A 304 24.69 -11.69 18.97
C LYS A 304 24.33 -11.79 17.50
N LEU A 305 24.44 -10.67 16.79
CA LEU A 305 24.32 -10.59 15.34
C LEU A 305 25.71 -10.35 14.72
N ASN A 306 26.09 -11.17 13.74
CA ASN A 306 27.29 -10.96 12.95
C ASN A 306 26.93 -10.88 11.47
N VAL A 307 27.27 -9.78 10.83
CA VAL A 307 27.13 -9.56 9.39
C VAL A 307 28.49 -9.34 8.79
N VAL A 308 28.94 -10.26 7.95
CA VAL A 308 30.31 -10.25 7.40
C VAL A 308 30.29 -10.30 5.88
N ALA A 309 30.86 -9.26 5.26
CA ALA A 309 31.16 -9.20 3.83
C ALA A 309 32.68 -9.32 3.62
N SER A 310 33.15 -10.52 3.26
CA SER A 310 34.59 -10.87 3.28
C SER A 310 35.41 -10.24 2.16
N GLU A 311 34.81 -9.85 1.02
CA GLU A 311 35.50 -9.27 -0.13
C GLU A 311 34.86 -7.97 -0.63
N GLY A 312 33.60 -7.72 -0.33
CA GLY A 312 32.79 -6.61 -0.85
C GLY A 312 32.17 -5.77 0.25
N ASP A 313 30.96 -5.30 -0.04
CA ASP A 313 30.21 -4.33 0.73
C ASP A 313 29.12 -4.98 1.59
N ILE A 314 28.75 -4.30 2.67
CA ILE A 314 27.46 -4.48 3.34
C ILE A 314 26.57 -3.31 2.93
N ARG A 315 25.41 -3.59 2.30
CA ARG A 315 24.43 -2.60 1.89
C ARG A 315 23.10 -2.83 2.59
N THR A 316 22.54 -1.78 3.17
CA THR A 316 21.20 -1.80 3.77
C THR A 316 20.33 -0.75 3.13
N GLN A 317 19.04 -1.04 3.00
CA GLN A 317 18.03 -0.13 2.47
C GLN A 317 16.77 -0.18 3.34
N GLY A 318 16.60 0.81 4.23
CA GLY A 318 15.45 0.88 5.14
C GLY A 318 15.32 -0.33 6.09
N THR A 319 16.43 -0.96 6.44
CA THR A 319 16.45 -2.23 7.18
C THR A 319 16.27 -2.00 8.68
N GLN A 320 15.50 -2.86 9.36
CA GLN A 320 15.37 -2.88 10.80
C GLN A 320 16.23 -3.99 11.40
N ILE A 321 17.17 -3.64 12.24
CA ILE A 321 18.12 -4.57 12.85
C ILE A 321 18.08 -4.43 14.36
N ALA A 322 17.81 -5.54 15.06
CA ALA A 322 17.85 -5.63 16.51
C ALA A 322 18.73 -6.79 16.96
N ALA A 323 19.58 -6.56 17.97
CA ALA A 323 20.40 -7.59 18.61
C ALA A 323 20.50 -7.31 20.13
N GLU A 324 20.14 -8.29 20.97
CA GLU A 324 20.10 -8.06 22.42
C GLU A 324 21.50 -8.01 23.06
N LYS A 325 22.43 -8.83 22.61
CA LYS A 325 23.76 -8.96 23.28
C LYS A 325 24.92 -8.27 22.58
N GLY A 326 24.73 -7.88 21.34
CA GLY A 326 25.76 -7.17 20.55
C GLY A 326 25.63 -7.40 19.06
N ALA A 327 26.23 -6.50 18.26
CA ALA A 327 26.24 -6.63 16.81
C ALA A 327 27.62 -6.31 16.23
N ILE A 328 28.02 -7.04 15.18
CA ILE A 328 29.21 -6.79 14.40
C ILE A 328 28.83 -6.73 12.92
N PHE A 329 29.16 -5.63 12.29
CA PHE A 329 29.10 -5.43 10.85
C PHE A 329 30.54 -5.26 10.34
N LEU A 330 31.04 -6.25 9.60
CA LEU A 330 32.40 -6.26 9.12
C LEU A 330 32.39 -6.39 7.59
N ALA A 331 32.77 -5.33 6.88
CA ALA A 331 32.97 -5.35 5.44
C ALA A 331 34.43 -5.22 5.08
N SER A 332 34.89 -5.99 4.08
CA SER A 332 36.22 -5.80 3.51
C SER A 332 36.31 -4.46 2.77
N ASN A 333 35.24 -3.99 2.15
CA ASN A 333 35.15 -2.75 1.42
C ASN A 333 34.21 -1.75 2.14
N ASN A 334 33.10 -1.33 1.56
CA ASN A 334 32.24 -0.29 2.12
C ASN A 334 31.08 -0.85 2.97
N ILE A 335 30.57 0.00 3.88
CA ILE A 335 29.30 -0.23 4.56
C ILE A 335 28.37 0.94 4.21
N GLU A 336 27.26 0.63 3.54
CA GLU A 336 26.24 1.58 3.12
C GLU A 336 24.97 1.36 3.93
N LEU A 337 24.63 2.31 4.80
CA LEU A 337 23.40 2.32 5.59
C LEU A 337 22.42 3.30 4.94
N GLY A 338 21.61 2.81 4.01
CA GLY A 338 20.71 3.60 3.18
C GLY A 338 19.26 3.62 3.68
N THR A 339 18.45 4.42 2.99
CA THR A 339 17.02 4.54 3.22
C THR A 339 16.24 3.85 2.10
N ALA A 340 15.04 3.36 2.41
CA ALA A 340 13.99 3.06 1.44
C ALA A 340 13.04 4.25 1.34
N GLU A 341 12.19 4.28 0.32
CA GLU A 341 11.29 5.40 0.09
C GLU A 341 9.83 4.95 0.02
N ASN A 342 8.97 5.68 0.73
CA ASN A 342 7.53 5.66 0.53
C ASN A 342 7.16 6.89 -0.31
N THR A 343 6.32 6.70 -1.33
CA THR A 343 5.83 7.81 -2.16
C THR A 343 4.31 7.79 -2.21
N TYR A 344 3.74 8.98 -2.19
CA TYR A 344 2.31 9.18 -2.40
C TYR A 344 2.13 10.23 -3.48
N THR A 345 1.37 9.90 -4.52
CA THR A 345 1.02 10.81 -5.59
C THR A 345 -0.49 10.79 -5.79
N GLN A 346 -1.09 11.97 -5.83
CA GLN A 346 -2.51 12.13 -6.11
C GLN A 346 -2.71 13.17 -7.19
N GLN A 347 -3.56 12.84 -8.16
CA GLN A 347 -4.08 13.75 -9.17
C GLN A 347 -5.59 13.81 -9.05
N ALA A 348 -6.16 15.00 -9.03
CA ALA A 348 -7.59 15.21 -8.96
C ALA A 348 -8.04 16.28 -9.96
N ASN A 349 -9.08 15.96 -10.73
CA ASN A 349 -9.69 16.86 -11.72
C ASN A 349 -11.19 16.92 -11.48
N THR A 350 -11.73 18.10 -11.25
CA THR A 350 -13.17 18.32 -11.08
C THR A 350 -13.69 19.32 -12.11
N SER A 351 -14.84 19.04 -12.67
CA SER A 351 -15.52 19.93 -13.63
C SER A 351 -17.01 19.94 -13.39
N ASP A 352 -17.53 21.10 -13.04
CA ASP A 352 -18.95 21.38 -12.88
C ASP A 352 -19.44 22.33 -13.96
N LYS A 353 -20.56 21.98 -14.59
CA LYS A 353 -21.20 22.79 -15.62
C LYS A 353 -22.72 22.77 -15.41
N GLY A 354 -23.33 23.88 -15.59
CA GLY A 354 -24.78 23.94 -15.50
C GLY A 354 -25.37 25.20 -16.13
N PHE A 355 -26.64 25.11 -16.44
CA PHE A 355 -27.44 26.28 -16.71
C PHE A 355 -28.77 26.20 -15.95
N SER A 356 -29.32 27.34 -15.61
CA SER A 356 -30.64 27.46 -15.00
C SER A 356 -31.39 28.64 -15.61
N LEU A 357 -32.69 28.44 -15.85
CA LEU A 357 -33.63 29.45 -16.28
C LEU A 357 -34.79 29.48 -15.28
N GLY A 358 -35.18 30.66 -14.82
CA GLY A 358 -36.29 30.81 -13.88
C GLY A 358 -35.99 30.27 -12.44
N ASP A 359 -34.72 30.09 -12.08
CA ASP A 359 -34.37 29.70 -10.72
C ASP A 359 -34.57 30.89 -9.76
N ALA A 360 -35.57 30.80 -8.92
CA ALA A 360 -35.87 31.81 -7.91
C ALA A 360 -34.70 32.06 -6.93
N ASN A 361 -33.68 31.18 -6.92
CA ASN A 361 -32.52 31.28 -6.05
C ASN A 361 -31.31 32.00 -6.65
N LYS A 362 -31.21 32.15 -7.99
CA LYS A 362 -30.01 32.65 -8.65
C LYS A 362 -30.29 33.79 -9.60
N TYR A 363 -30.67 33.49 -10.81
CA TYR A 363 -30.94 34.47 -11.88
C TYR A 363 -32.10 34.00 -12.74
N LEU A 364 -32.72 34.91 -13.44
CA LEU A 364 -33.67 34.59 -14.51
C LEU A 364 -33.02 33.64 -15.56
N PHE A 365 -31.74 33.83 -15.79
CA PHE A 365 -30.91 32.97 -16.63
C PHE A 365 -29.50 32.94 -16.03
N GLY A 366 -28.95 31.75 -15.81
CA GLY A 366 -27.59 31.56 -15.28
C GLY A 366 -26.88 30.43 -15.98
N VAL A 367 -25.61 30.64 -16.32
CA VAL A 367 -24.67 29.58 -16.76
C VAL A 367 -23.57 29.50 -15.75
N HIS A 368 -23.27 28.30 -15.33
CA HIS A 368 -22.18 28.02 -14.39
C HIS A 368 -21.16 27.06 -15.02
N THR A 369 -19.89 27.38 -14.90
CA THR A 369 -18.79 26.51 -15.27
C THR A 369 -17.67 26.66 -14.24
N GLN A 370 -17.28 25.58 -13.63
CA GLN A 370 -16.15 25.50 -12.71
C GLN A 370 -15.27 24.34 -13.12
N ARG A 371 -13.97 24.54 -13.05
CA ARG A 371 -12.98 23.48 -13.27
C ARG A 371 -11.87 23.66 -12.25
N GLU A 372 -11.48 22.57 -11.64
CA GLU A 372 -10.41 22.52 -10.65
C GLU A 372 -9.51 21.33 -10.96
N ASN A 373 -8.20 21.55 -10.92
CA ASN A 373 -7.19 20.53 -11.05
C ASN A 373 -6.23 20.65 -9.87
N GLY A 374 -5.86 19.54 -9.29
CA GLY A 374 -4.91 19.49 -8.17
C GLY A 374 -4.02 18.27 -8.26
N ASP A 375 -2.73 18.48 -8.02
CA ASP A 375 -1.72 17.45 -7.93
C ASP A 375 -1.03 17.55 -6.57
N ALA A 376 -0.77 16.42 -5.94
CA ALA A 376 0.00 16.33 -4.70
C ALA A 376 1.01 15.19 -4.81
N THR A 377 2.23 15.45 -4.35
CA THR A 377 3.27 14.43 -4.25
C THR A 377 3.93 14.56 -2.90
N GLN A 378 4.11 13.43 -2.22
CA GLN A 378 4.81 13.32 -0.96
C GLN A 378 5.80 12.16 -1.05
N THR A 379 7.01 12.38 -0.56
CA THR A 379 8.04 11.34 -0.41
C THR A 379 8.47 11.30 1.05
N GLN A 380 8.57 10.09 1.60
CA GLN A 380 9.03 9.84 2.95
C GLN A 380 10.14 8.80 2.93
N GLU A 381 11.30 9.12 3.48
CA GLU A 381 12.39 8.17 3.65
C GLU A 381 12.14 7.25 4.86
N VAL A 382 12.38 5.95 4.66
CA VAL A 382 12.36 4.91 5.69
C VAL A 382 13.81 4.58 6.05
N SER A 383 14.24 4.96 7.24
CA SER A 383 15.62 4.84 7.70
C SER A 383 16.02 3.39 8.00
N THR A 384 17.28 3.05 7.73
CA THR A 384 17.90 1.87 8.36
C THR A 384 18.05 2.14 9.86
N THR A 385 17.57 1.21 10.69
CA THR A 385 17.67 1.31 12.15
C THR A 385 18.47 0.12 12.68
N ILE A 386 19.49 0.38 13.47
CA ILE A 386 20.31 -0.62 14.17
C ILE A 386 20.15 -0.36 15.68
N SER A 387 19.55 -1.31 16.40
CA SER A 387 19.30 -1.25 17.84
C SER A 387 19.99 -2.42 18.53
N VAL A 388 20.92 -2.16 19.43
CA VAL A 388 21.76 -3.17 20.05
C VAL A 388 21.78 -3.02 21.57
N GLY A 389 21.41 -4.07 22.31
CA GLY A 389 21.45 -4.10 23.78
C GLY A 389 22.86 -4.20 24.37
N GLY A 390 23.86 -4.56 23.57
CA GLY A 390 25.28 -4.64 23.98
C GLY A 390 26.15 -3.71 23.12
N ASN A 391 27.40 -4.14 22.86
CA ASN A 391 28.32 -3.39 22.03
C ASN A 391 27.98 -3.55 20.54
N ASN A 392 28.11 -2.46 19.79
CA ASN A 392 27.95 -2.46 18.35
C ASN A 392 29.27 -2.05 17.68
N GLN A 393 29.70 -2.83 16.69
CA GLN A 393 30.89 -2.58 15.90
C GLN A 393 30.54 -2.56 14.42
N ILE A 394 30.86 -1.45 13.74
CA ILE A 394 30.67 -1.27 12.31
C ILE A 394 32.03 -0.94 11.71
N VAL A 395 32.60 -1.87 10.94
CA VAL A 395 34.00 -1.80 10.48
C VAL A 395 34.06 -2.00 8.97
N ALA A 396 34.52 -0.98 8.24
CA ALA A 396 34.90 -1.03 6.84
C ALA A 396 36.46 -1.11 6.77
N GLN A 397 36.99 -2.28 6.37
CA GLN A 397 38.42 -2.56 6.48
C GLN A 397 39.28 -1.80 5.48
N LYS A 398 38.77 -1.53 4.27
CA LYS A 398 39.47 -0.86 3.18
C LYS A 398 38.74 0.36 2.62
N GLY A 399 37.43 0.40 2.80
CA GLY A 399 36.55 1.42 2.23
C GLY A 399 35.97 2.35 3.28
N ASP A 400 34.80 2.89 2.97
CA ASP A 400 34.11 3.95 3.70
C ASP A 400 32.85 3.40 4.42
N ILE A 401 32.38 4.16 5.40
CA ILE A 401 31.06 3.95 6.03
C ILE A 401 30.18 5.13 5.61
N HIS A 402 29.15 4.84 4.80
CA HIS A 402 28.16 5.79 4.37
C HIS A 402 26.85 5.54 5.11
N ALA A 403 26.39 6.51 5.91
CA ALA A 403 25.14 6.45 6.65
C ALA A 403 24.19 7.58 6.20
N LYS A 404 23.24 7.26 5.32
CA LYS A 404 22.23 8.22 4.87
C LYS A 404 20.93 7.96 5.62
N GLY A 405 20.54 8.87 6.54
CA GLY A 405 19.29 8.75 7.30
C GLY A 405 19.25 7.55 8.25
N ALA A 406 20.39 6.95 8.60
CA ALA A 406 20.44 5.80 9.47
C ALA A 406 20.33 6.19 10.96
N LYS A 407 19.68 5.33 11.75
CA LYS A 407 19.61 5.46 13.21
C LYS A 407 20.34 4.29 13.86
N ILE A 408 21.40 4.58 14.60
CA ILE A 408 22.21 3.57 15.31
C ILE A 408 22.11 3.85 16.81
N VAL A 409 21.62 2.89 17.57
CA VAL A 409 21.47 2.94 19.03
C VAL A 409 22.12 1.71 19.64
N SER A 410 22.89 1.89 20.70
CA SER A 410 23.51 0.81 21.48
C SER A 410 23.46 1.15 22.95
N GLU A 411 23.15 0.18 23.80
CA GLU A 411 23.24 0.34 25.24
C GLU A 411 24.71 0.25 25.73
N GLY A 412 25.57 -0.43 24.97
CA GLY A 412 27.01 -0.50 25.19
C GLY A 412 27.77 0.52 24.34
N GLN A 413 28.95 0.15 23.86
CA GLN A 413 29.77 1.00 23.02
C GLN A 413 29.34 0.90 21.55
N ASN A 414 29.25 2.07 20.86
CA ASN A 414 29.17 2.15 19.43
C ASN A 414 30.55 2.46 18.86
N GLN A 415 31.13 1.52 18.12
CA GLN A 415 32.40 1.70 17.44
C GLN A 415 32.16 1.68 15.93
N LEU A 416 32.47 2.81 15.27
CA LEU A 416 32.47 2.92 13.81
C LEU A 416 33.94 3.15 13.38
N SER A 417 34.42 2.31 12.48
CA SER A 417 35.79 2.40 11.98
C SER A 417 35.82 2.16 10.48
N ALA A 418 36.38 3.11 9.74
CA ALA A 418 36.63 3.00 8.31
C ALA A 418 38.11 3.26 8.04
N ALA A 419 38.69 2.53 7.08
CA ALA A 419 40.08 2.78 6.64
C ALA A 419 40.14 3.90 5.58
N GLY A 420 39.00 4.17 4.91
CA GLY A 420 38.79 5.35 4.07
C GLY A 420 38.32 6.55 4.90
N ASN A 421 37.29 7.22 4.44
CA ASN A 421 36.65 8.32 5.18
C ASN A 421 35.37 7.90 5.90
#